data_cb6b16f4d1f0f1f4363e256a66411c10
#
_entry.id   cb6b16f4d1f0f1f4363e256a66411c10
#
_cell.length_a   1.000
_cell.length_b   1.000
_cell.length_c   1.000
_cell.angle_alpha   90.00
_cell.angle_beta   90.00
_cell.angle_gamma   90.00
#
_symmetry.space_group_name_H-M   'P 1'
#
loop_
_entity.id
_entity.type
_entity.pdbx_description
1 polymer ?
#
loop_
_entity_poly.entity_id
_entity_poly.type
_entity_poly.pdbx_seq_one_letter_code
_entity_poly.pdbx_strand_id
1 'polypeptide(L)'
;PGVVGIYLDGDYAGFSVCDISTGQTHVTAFSGPDREAHLQNELGRFAPAEAVLNPGAAEDTALRALLEDKLRCHVERLPAGRFQLPAAEKRIRQQFGDDAAQRLPRDNPAAMLALGALLDYLHDTQKTDLNHVDRLDYYRQGQFMELDLTARRNLELTETLRSKEKKGSLLWVLDKTRTAMGHRLIRAWMERP
;
A
#
# COMPACT_ATOMS: atom_id res chain seq x y z
N PRO A 1 -7.24 5.84 -8.01
CA PRO A 1 -6.57 5.69 -6.72
C PRO A 1 -7.10 4.50 -5.94
N GLY A 2 -6.18 3.88 -5.23
CA GLY A 2 -6.50 2.67 -4.50
C GLY A 2 -6.78 2.91 -3.03
N VAL A 3 -7.35 1.90 -2.39
CA VAL A 3 -7.49 1.81 -0.94
C VAL A 3 -6.58 0.69 -0.47
N VAL A 4 -5.76 0.95 0.54
CA VAL A 4 -4.85 -0.07 1.08
C VAL A 4 -5.30 -0.53 2.45
N GLY A 5 -4.95 -1.80 2.76
CA GLY A 5 -5.05 -2.34 4.09
C GLY A 5 -3.66 -2.75 4.56
N ILE A 6 -3.28 -2.34 5.76
CA ILE A 6 -1.96 -2.63 6.31
C ILE A 6 -2.12 -3.25 7.68
N TYR A 7 -1.46 -4.39 7.87
CA TYR A 7 -1.42 -5.10 9.14
C TYR A 7 0.02 -5.27 9.58
N LEU A 8 0.35 -4.71 10.75
CA LEU A 8 1.66 -4.88 11.37
C LEU A 8 1.52 -5.57 12.71
N ASP A 9 2.31 -6.61 12.91
CA ASP A 9 2.39 -7.33 14.19
C ASP A 9 3.80 -7.89 14.37
N GLY A 10 4.57 -7.27 15.28
CA GLY A 10 5.96 -7.65 15.47
C GLY A 10 6.76 -7.50 14.17
N ASP A 11 7.41 -8.59 13.76
CA ASP A 11 8.20 -8.60 12.53
C ASP A 11 7.37 -8.84 11.28
N TYR A 12 6.08 -9.13 11.40
CA TYR A 12 5.22 -9.49 10.28
C TYR A 12 4.48 -8.29 9.76
N ALA A 13 4.39 -8.19 8.45
CA ALA A 13 3.66 -7.12 7.79
C ALA A 13 2.82 -7.70 6.65
N GLY A 14 1.58 -7.24 6.55
CA GLY A 14 0.69 -7.54 5.43
C GLY A 14 0.29 -6.24 4.77
N PHE A 15 0.21 -6.29 3.45
CA PHE A 15 -0.18 -5.15 2.63
C PHE A 15 -1.15 -5.61 1.56
N SER A 16 -2.27 -4.94 1.46
CA SER A 16 -3.26 -5.19 0.41
C SER A 16 -3.66 -3.87 -0.21
N VAL A 17 -3.99 -3.89 -1.49
CA VAL A 17 -4.47 -2.71 -2.20
C VAL A 17 -5.56 -3.12 -3.18
N CYS A 18 -6.65 -2.37 -3.19
CA CYS A 18 -7.76 -2.57 -4.11
C CYS A 18 -8.01 -1.29 -4.90
N ASP A 19 -8.06 -1.43 -6.21
CA ASP A 19 -8.53 -0.38 -7.11
C ASP A 19 -9.97 -0.71 -7.51
N ILE A 20 -10.92 0.01 -6.93
CA ILE A 20 -12.33 -0.26 -7.17
C ILE A 20 -12.71 0.00 -8.62
N SER A 21 -12.05 0.94 -9.28
CA SER A 21 -12.39 1.29 -10.66
C SER A 21 -12.03 0.19 -11.66
N THR A 22 -10.95 -0.55 -11.41
CA THR A 22 -10.50 -1.64 -12.28
C THR A 22 -10.91 -3.02 -11.79
N GLY A 23 -11.26 -3.15 -10.52
CA GLY A 23 -11.53 -4.44 -9.88
C GLY A 23 -10.29 -5.24 -9.55
N GLN A 24 -9.11 -4.66 -9.66
CA GLN A 24 -7.85 -5.33 -9.39
C GLN A 24 -7.46 -5.19 -7.91
N THR A 25 -7.08 -6.29 -7.30
CA THR A 25 -6.58 -6.32 -5.92
C THR A 25 -5.21 -6.99 -5.88
N HIS A 26 -4.28 -6.37 -5.18
CA HIS A 26 -2.95 -6.92 -4.97
C HIS A 26 -2.73 -7.13 -3.48
N VAL A 27 -2.02 -8.18 -3.13
CA VAL A 27 -1.69 -8.48 -1.74
C VAL A 27 -0.29 -9.04 -1.65
N THR A 28 0.42 -8.67 -0.59
CA THR A 28 1.73 -9.20 -0.29
C THR A 28 1.95 -9.26 1.22
N ALA A 29 2.97 -9.97 1.62
CA ALA A 29 3.39 -10.04 3.01
C ALA A 29 4.91 -10.09 3.07
N PHE A 30 5.46 -9.53 4.12
CA PHE A 30 6.89 -9.59 4.36
C PHE A 30 7.16 -9.61 5.85
N SER A 31 8.37 -10.00 6.20
CA SER A 31 8.81 -10.10 7.59
C SER A 31 10.27 -9.67 7.70
N GLY A 32 10.70 -9.45 8.93
CA GLY A 32 12.08 -9.13 9.20
C GLY A 32 12.37 -7.65 9.32
N PRO A 33 13.66 -7.30 9.46
CA PRO A 33 14.06 -5.92 9.75
C PRO A 33 13.80 -4.92 8.63
N ASP A 34 13.68 -5.39 7.39
CA ASP A 34 13.49 -4.51 6.23
C ASP A 34 12.01 -4.24 5.92
N ARG A 35 11.09 -4.68 6.78
CA ARG A 35 9.65 -4.55 6.50
C ARG A 35 9.21 -3.11 6.28
N GLU A 36 9.84 -2.17 6.95
CA GLU A 36 9.51 -0.76 6.82
C GLU A 36 9.87 -0.22 5.43
N ALA A 37 11.06 -0.58 4.95
CA ALA A 37 11.48 -0.22 3.61
C ALA A 37 10.56 -0.85 2.56
N HIS A 38 10.13 -2.08 2.78
CA HIS A 38 9.20 -2.77 1.89
C HIS A 38 7.84 -2.08 1.86
N LEU A 39 7.32 -1.67 3.01
CA LEU A 39 6.06 -0.92 3.07
C LEU A 39 6.16 0.40 2.32
N GLN A 40 7.25 1.13 2.50
CA GLN A 40 7.46 2.38 1.78
C GLN A 40 7.45 2.16 0.27
N ASN A 41 8.09 1.09 -0.19
CA ASN A 41 8.12 0.73 -1.60
C ASN A 41 6.70 0.48 -2.15
N GLU A 42 5.90 -0.32 -1.43
CA GLU A 42 4.54 -0.62 -1.86
C GLU A 42 3.66 0.62 -1.85
N LEU A 43 3.77 1.45 -0.83
CA LEU A 43 3.00 2.69 -0.76
C LEU A 43 3.36 3.66 -1.88
N GLY A 44 4.65 3.75 -2.23
CA GLY A 44 5.07 4.56 -3.37
C GLY A 44 4.59 4.00 -4.70
N ARG A 45 4.60 2.66 -4.82
CA ARG A 45 4.14 1.99 -6.04
C ARG A 45 2.67 2.25 -6.34
N PHE A 46 1.82 2.15 -5.32
CA PHE A 46 0.38 2.25 -5.50
C PHE A 46 -0.20 3.61 -5.17
N ALA A 47 0.51 4.43 -4.42
CA ALA A 47 0.10 5.80 -4.05
C ALA A 47 -1.38 5.90 -3.68
N PRO A 48 -1.81 5.22 -2.59
CA PRO A 48 -3.22 5.11 -2.26
C PRO A 48 -3.82 6.43 -1.79
N ALA A 49 -5.13 6.58 -2.01
CA ALA A 49 -5.89 7.71 -1.50
C ALA A 49 -6.36 7.48 -0.07
N GLU A 50 -6.52 6.23 0.33
CA GLU A 50 -7.06 5.86 1.63
C GLU A 50 -6.35 4.61 2.17
N ALA A 51 -6.18 4.54 3.47
CA ALA A 51 -5.53 3.42 4.13
C ALA A 51 -6.30 3.00 5.38
N VAL A 52 -6.52 1.70 5.55
CA VAL A 52 -7.06 1.14 6.78
C VAL A 52 -5.95 0.37 7.49
N LEU A 53 -5.80 0.63 8.78
CA LEU A 53 -4.68 0.15 9.57
C LEU A 53 -5.18 -0.62 10.79
N ASN A 54 -4.47 -1.71 11.14
CA ASN A 54 -4.66 -2.33 12.44
C ASN A 54 -4.01 -1.44 13.53
N PRO A 55 -4.26 -1.71 14.82
CA PRO A 55 -3.65 -0.90 15.88
C PRO A 55 -2.13 -0.81 15.79
N GLY A 56 -1.44 -1.92 15.49
CA GLY A 56 0.01 -1.91 15.36
C GLY A 56 0.51 -0.97 14.28
N ALA A 57 -0.14 -0.96 13.12
CA ALA A 57 0.20 -0.04 12.03
C ALA A 57 -0.16 1.40 12.40
N ALA A 58 -1.31 1.60 13.04
CA ALA A 58 -1.77 2.94 13.42
C ALA A 58 -0.86 3.60 14.46
N GLU A 59 -0.19 2.82 15.28
CA GLU A 59 0.73 3.30 16.31
C GLU A 59 2.15 3.51 15.79
N ASP A 60 2.43 3.10 14.56
CA ASP A 60 3.73 3.30 13.93
C ASP A 60 3.82 4.73 13.40
N THR A 61 4.59 5.57 14.11
CA THR A 61 4.68 7.00 13.78
C THR A 61 5.30 7.24 12.42
N ALA A 62 6.29 6.47 12.04
CA ALA A 62 6.94 6.62 10.73
C ALA A 62 5.97 6.29 9.59
N LEU A 63 5.20 5.20 9.75
CA LEU A 63 4.19 4.82 8.77
C LEU A 63 3.08 5.87 8.69
N ARG A 64 2.61 6.36 9.83
CA ARG A 64 1.58 7.41 9.85
C ARG A 64 2.06 8.67 9.15
N ALA A 65 3.29 9.09 9.41
CA ALA A 65 3.86 10.27 8.76
C ALA A 65 3.94 10.08 7.24
N LEU A 66 4.37 8.90 6.79
CA LEU A 66 4.41 8.59 5.37
C LEU A 66 3.03 8.69 4.72
N LEU A 67 2.04 8.07 5.34
CA LEU A 67 0.68 8.05 4.81
C LEU A 67 0.02 9.43 4.83
N GLU A 68 0.06 10.10 5.96
CA GLU A 68 -0.67 11.35 6.15
C GLU A 68 0.06 12.55 5.59
N ASP A 69 1.37 12.65 5.84
CA ASP A 69 2.14 13.83 5.50
C ASP A 69 2.70 13.79 4.08
N LYS A 70 3.27 12.65 3.68
CA LYS A 70 3.87 12.55 2.33
C LYS A 70 2.85 12.21 1.27
N LEU A 71 2.04 11.17 1.51
CA LEU A 71 1.11 10.67 0.50
C LEU A 71 -0.27 11.32 0.57
N ARG A 72 -0.54 12.11 1.62
CA ARG A 72 -1.83 12.80 1.80
C ARG A 72 -3.00 11.82 1.79
N CYS A 73 -2.78 10.65 2.37
CA CYS A 73 -3.72 9.56 2.41
C CYS A 73 -4.68 9.73 3.59
N HIS A 74 -5.95 9.46 3.36
CA HIS A 74 -6.91 9.39 4.47
C HIS A 74 -6.69 8.08 5.23
N VAL A 75 -6.50 8.16 6.54
CA VAL A 75 -6.15 7.00 7.36
C VAL A 75 -7.28 6.66 8.33
N GLU A 76 -7.71 5.40 8.29
CA GLU A 76 -8.68 4.83 9.22
C GLU A 76 -8.01 3.75 10.08
N ARG A 77 -8.12 3.91 11.39
CA ARG A 77 -7.71 2.86 12.32
C ARG A 77 -8.89 1.93 12.59
N LEU A 78 -8.70 0.63 12.38
CA LEU A 78 -9.69 -0.38 12.72
C LEU A 78 -9.28 -1.08 14.02
N PRO A 79 -10.27 -1.46 14.87
CA PRO A 79 -9.95 -2.16 16.11
C PRO A 79 -9.41 -3.56 15.85
N ALA A 80 -8.66 -4.10 16.81
CA ALA A 80 -8.02 -5.41 16.69
C ALA A 80 -9.00 -6.52 16.33
N GLY A 81 -10.24 -6.45 16.79
CA GLY A 81 -11.26 -7.45 16.49
C GLY A 81 -11.65 -7.57 15.02
N ARG A 82 -11.30 -6.59 14.20
CA ARG A 82 -11.52 -6.64 12.76
C ARG A 82 -10.49 -7.48 12.01
N PHE A 83 -9.46 -7.97 12.71
CA PHE A 83 -8.36 -8.72 12.12
C PHE A 83 -8.32 -10.13 12.68
N GLN A 84 -9.26 -10.96 12.23
CA GLN A 84 -9.40 -12.36 12.67
C GLN A 84 -9.26 -13.28 11.47
N LEU A 85 -8.43 -14.33 11.59
CA LEU A 85 -8.14 -15.23 10.47
C LEU A 85 -9.38 -15.94 9.91
N PRO A 86 -10.26 -16.53 10.73
CA PRO A 86 -11.43 -17.20 10.16
C PRO A 86 -12.34 -16.25 9.39
N ALA A 87 -12.55 -15.05 9.89
CA ALA A 87 -13.38 -14.04 9.22
C ALA A 87 -12.70 -13.54 7.94
N ALA A 88 -11.39 -13.32 7.99
CA ALA A 88 -10.62 -12.89 6.83
C ALA A 88 -10.69 -13.94 5.72
N GLU A 89 -10.46 -15.20 6.06
CA GLU A 89 -10.52 -16.29 5.10
C GLU A 89 -11.89 -16.39 4.44
N LYS A 90 -12.94 -16.32 5.23
CA LYS A 90 -14.31 -16.34 4.74
C LYS A 90 -14.58 -15.20 3.76
N ARG A 91 -14.18 -13.99 4.12
CA ARG A 91 -14.38 -12.81 3.27
C ARG A 91 -13.62 -12.92 1.97
N ILE A 92 -12.38 -13.42 2.01
CA ILE A 92 -11.56 -13.60 0.82
C ILE A 92 -12.18 -14.63 -0.12
N ARG A 93 -12.68 -15.74 0.42
CA ARG A 93 -13.37 -16.76 -0.38
C ARG A 93 -14.64 -16.22 -1.02
N GLN A 94 -15.39 -15.45 -0.29
CA GLN A 94 -16.62 -14.84 -0.82
C GLN A 94 -16.34 -13.89 -1.96
N GLN A 95 -15.22 -13.16 -1.89
CA GLN A 95 -14.89 -12.15 -2.90
C GLN A 95 -14.22 -12.76 -4.13
N PHE A 96 -13.30 -13.69 -3.93
CA PHE A 96 -12.43 -14.18 -5.02
C PHE A 96 -12.57 -15.67 -5.33
N GLY A 97 -13.43 -16.38 -4.61
CA GLY A 97 -13.61 -17.81 -4.80
C GLY A 97 -12.90 -18.66 -3.74
N ASP A 98 -13.26 -19.92 -3.66
CA ASP A 98 -12.81 -20.81 -2.60
C ASP A 98 -11.30 -21.06 -2.61
N ASP A 99 -10.66 -21.00 -3.79
CA ASP A 99 -9.22 -21.26 -3.92
C ASP A 99 -8.36 -20.05 -3.57
N ALA A 100 -8.95 -18.88 -3.43
CA ALA A 100 -8.19 -17.64 -3.26
C ALA A 100 -7.33 -17.64 -2.00
N ALA A 101 -7.88 -18.11 -0.88
CA ALA A 101 -7.15 -18.15 0.38
C ALA A 101 -5.93 -19.06 0.32
N GLN A 102 -5.95 -20.09 -0.53
CA GLN A 102 -4.84 -21.04 -0.67
C GLN A 102 -3.65 -20.43 -1.39
N ARG A 103 -3.86 -19.35 -2.14
CA ARG A 103 -2.78 -18.66 -2.85
C ARG A 103 -1.97 -17.75 -1.94
N LEU A 104 -2.46 -17.48 -0.74
CA LEU A 104 -1.78 -16.62 0.23
C LEU A 104 -0.83 -17.41 1.12
N PRO A 105 0.26 -16.80 1.59
CA PRO A 105 1.24 -17.51 2.40
C PRO A 105 0.65 -17.90 3.77
N ARG A 106 0.92 -19.13 4.19
CA ARG A 106 0.45 -19.65 5.48
C ARG A 106 1.42 -19.33 6.62
N ASP A 107 2.68 -19.15 6.30
CA ASP A 107 3.71 -18.82 7.28
C ASP A 107 3.68 -17.34 7.68
N ASN A 108 2.96 -16.51 6.95
CA ASN A 108 2.78 -15.11 7.29
C ASN A 108 1.31 -14.72 7.08
N PRO A 109 0.48 -14.90 8.11
CA PRO A 109 -0.95 -14.62 7.99
C PRO A 109 -1.29 -13.13 7.86
N ALA A 110 -0.30 -12.25 7.99
CA ALA A 110 -0.52 -10.81 7.87
C ALA A 110 -1.12 -10.42 6.52
N ALA A 111 -0.76 -11.13 5.44
CA ALA A 111 -1.36 -10.90 4.12
C ALA A 111 -2.88 -11.10 4.16
N MET A 112 -3.31 -12.21 4.72
CA MET A 112 -4.74 -12.54 4.82
C MET A 112 -5.48 -11.55 5.71
N LEU A 113 -4.87 -11.17 6.82
CA LEU A 113 -5.47 -10.21 7.75
C LEU A 113 -5.61 -8.82 7.13
N ALA A 114 -4.58 -8.37 6.43
CA ALA A 114 -4.61 -7.09 5.73
C ALA A 114 -5.68 -7.08 4.64
N LEU A 115 -5.79 -8.16 3.88
CA LEU A 115 -6.76 -8.26 2.79
C LEU A 115 -8.20 -8.39 3.33
N GLY A 116 -8.41 -9.26 4.31
CA GLY A 116 -9.76 -9.47 4.87
C GLY A 116 -10.34 -8.20 5.47
N ALA A 117 -9.55 -7.48 6.23
CA ALA A 117 -9.99 -6.23 6.83
C ALA A 117 -10.26 -5.14 5.78
N LEU A 118 -9.45 -5.08 4.73
CA LEU A 118 -9.68 -4.17 3.61
C LEU A 118 -11.02 -4.46 2.93
N LEU A 119 -11.29 -5.72 2.64
CA LEU A 119 -12.53 -6.13 1.99
C LEU A 119 -13.74 -5.80 2.86
N ASP A 120 -13.66 -6.08 4.17
CA ASP A 120 -14.74 -5.73 5.09
C ASP A 120 -14.99 -4.23 5.11
N TYR A 121 -13.93 -3.46 5.17
CA TYR A 121 -14.02 -2.00 5.17
C TYR A 121 -14.69 -1.50 3.88
N LEU A 122 -14.31 -2.05 2.73
CA LEU A 122 -14.89 -1.66 1.45
C LEU A 122 -16.37 -2.02 1.37
N HIS A 123 -16.75 -3.19 1.86
CA HIS A 123 -18.17 -3.59 1.91
C HIS A 123 -18.99 -2.70 2.84
N ASP A 124 -18.38 -2.23 3.92
CA ASP A 124 -19.05 -1.35 4.88
C ASP A 124 -19.21 0.08 4.35
N THR A 125 -18.26 0.56 3.56
CA THR A 125 -18.18 1.97 3.19
C THR A 125 -18.62 2.28 1.77
N GLN A 126 -18.52 1.31 0.85
CA GLN A 126 -18.93 1.51 -0.54
C GLN A 126 -20.43 1.23 -0.69
N LYS A 127 -21.10 2.14 -1.36
CA LYS A 127 -22.55 2.00 -1.60
C LYS A 127 -22.84 1.24 -2.89
N THR A 128 -21.83 0.99 -3.70
CA THR A 128 -21.96 0.29 -4.96
C THR A 128 -21.59 -1.18 -4.78
N ASP A 129 -22.09 -2.01 -5.71
CA ASP A 129 -21.76 -3.43 -5.75
C ASP A 129 -20.26 -3.60 -6.03
N LEU A 130 -19.62 -4.51 -5.29
CA LEU A 130 -18.21 -4.83 -5.43
C LEU A 130 -17.97 -6.15 -6.19
N ASN A 131 -18.98 -6.65 -6.88
CA ASN A 131 -18.84 -7.91 -7.65
C ASN A 131 -17.79 -7.84 -8.74
N HIS A 132 -17.50 -6.65 -9.26
CA HIS A 132 -16.45 -6.48 -10.26
C HIS A 132 -15.04 -6.55 -9.66
N VAL A 133 -14.90 -6.52 -8.34
CA VAL A 133 -13.62 -6.73 -7.65
C VAL A 133 -13.40 -8.24 -7.56
N ASP A 134 -12.89 -8.82 -8.62
CA ASP A 134 -12.82 -10.27 -8.80
C ASP A 134 -11.42 -10.80 -9.13
N ARG A 135 -10.42 -9.93 -9.23
CA ARG A 135 -9.05 -10.31 -9.56
C ARG A 135 -8.14 -10.08 -8.39
N LEU A 136 -7.52 -11.15 -7.90
CA LEU A 136 -6.57 -11.12 -6.79
C LEU A 136 -5.20 -11.57 -7.27
N ASP A 137 -4.21 -10.71 -7.06
CA ASP A 137 -2.82 -11.00 -7.36
C ASP A 137 -2.01 -11.01 -6.06
N TYR A 138 -1.48 -12.19 -5.69
CA TYR A 138 -0.49 -12.28 -4.63
C TYR A 138 0.90 -12.22 -5.27
N TYR A 139 1.69 -11.25 -4.83
CA TYR A 139 3.02 -11.04 -5.38
C TYR A 139 4.07 -11.07 -4.26
N ARG A 140 5.29 -11.39 -4.64
CA ARG A 140 6.44 -11.35 -3.75
C ARG A 140 7.29 -10.13 -4.09
N GLN A 141 8.06 -9.72 -3.11
CA GLN A 141 8.97 -8.62 -3.29
C GLN A 141 9.95 -8.90 -4.42
N GLY A 142 10.27 -7.87 -5.21
CA GLY A 142 11.20 -7.99 -6.32
C GLY A 142 10.60 -8.42 -7.65
N GLN A 143 9.31 -8.76 -7.69
CA GLN A 143 8.66 -9.19 -8.93
C GLN A 143 8.35 -8.04 -9.88
N PHE A 144 8.43 -6.80 -9.42
CA PHE A 144 8.03 -5.62 -10.19
C PHE A 144 9.11 -4.53 -10.11
N MET A 145 10.28 -4.78 -10.69
CA MET A 145 11.40 -3.84 -10.61
C MET A 145 11.05 -2.46 -11.20
N GLU A 146 10.34 -2.44 -12.31
CA GLU A 146 9.91 -1.18 -12.91
C GLU A 146 8.95 -0.42 -12.00
N LEU A 147 8.07 -1.14 -11.33
CA LEU A 147 7.15 -0.54 -10.37
C LEU A 147 7.89 -0.04 -9.14
N ASP A 148 8.98 -0.68 -8.75
CA ASP A 148 9.81 -0.19 -7.65
C ASP A 148 10.43 1.16 -7.99
N LEU A 149 10.86 1.37 -9.21
CA LEU A 149 11.31 2.67 -9.68
C LEU A 149 10.17 3.69 -9.66
N THR A 150 8.97 3.29 -10.08
CA THR A 150 7.79 4.13 -10.02
C THR A 150 7.47 4.53 -8.58
N ALA A 151 7.56 3.58 -7.66
CA ALA A 151 7.32 3.83 -6.25
C ALA A 151 8.29 4.89 -5.70
N ARG A 152 9.57 4.73 -5.98
CA ARG A 152 10.60 5.68 -5.55
C ARG A 152 10.33 7.06 -6.13
N ARG A 153 10.00 7.13 -7.41
CA ARG A 153 9.68 8.39 -8.08
C ARG A 153 8.48 9.07 -7.42
N ASN A 154 7.40 8.32 -7.15
CA ASN A 154 6.21 8.87 -6.51
C ASN A 154 6.53 9.45 -5.13
N LEU A 155 7.32 8.75 -4.33
CA LEU A 155 7.69 9.22 -3.00
C LEU A 155 8.58 10.47 -3.07
N GLU A 156 9.56 10.47 -3.96
CA GLU A 156 10.46 11.61 -4.11
C GLU A 156 9.73 12.83 -4.65
N LEU A 157 8.85 12.65 -5.62
CA LEU A 157 8.06 13.76 -6.16
C LEU A 157 7.12 14.34 -5.11
N THR A 158 6.50 13.51 -4.30
CA THR A 158 5.63 13.97 -3.22
C THR A 158 6.42 14.81 -2.21
N GLU A 159 7.60 14.37 -1.84
CA GLU A 159 8.47 15.11 -0.94
C GLU A 159 8.94 16.44 -1.54
N THR A 160 9.27 16.42 -2.82
CA THR A 160 9.67 17.61 -3.56
C THR A 160 8.53 18.63 -3.60
N LEU A 161 7.31 18.19 -3.85
CA LEU A 161 6.14 19.07 -3.87
C LEU A 161 5.87 19.69 -2.50
N ARG A 162 6.10 18.94 -1.42
CA ARG A 162 5.97 19.49 -0.06
C ARG A 162 7.01 20.56 0.20
N SER A 163 8.23 20.34 -0.27
CA SER A 163 9.29 21.36 -0.19
C SER A 163 8.91 22.60 -0.98
N LYS A 164 8.28 22.44 -2.13
CA LYS A 164 7.76 23.55 -2.92
C LYS A 164 6.72 24.35 -2.14
N GLU A 165 5.78 23.70 -1.49
CA GLU A 165 4.77 24.34 -0.66
C GLU A 165 5.43 25.23 0.39
N LYS A 166 6.50 24.75 1.00
CA LYS A 166 7.25 25.51 1.99
C LYS A 166 8.00 26.68 1.37
N LYS A 167 8.51 26.53 0.16
CA LYS A 167 9.26 27.57 -0.56
C LYS A 167 8.37 28.49 -1.37
N GLY A 168 7.18 28.04 -1.75
CA GLY A 168 6.24 28.83 -2.53
C GLY A 168 6.62 29.02 -3.99
N SER A 169 7.48 28.15 -4.55
CA SER A 169 8.01 28.30 -5.90
C SER A 169 7.95 27.01 -6.70
N LEU A 170 7.28 27.05 -7.84
CA LEU A 170 7.25 25.93 -8.77
C LEU A 170 8.63 25.72 -9.43
N LEU A 171 9.28 26.81 -9.80
CA LEU A 171 10.61 26.75 -10.40
C LEU A 171 11.61 26.07 -9.47
N TRP A 172 11.53 26.38 -8.19
CA TRP A 172 12.38 25.75 -7.20
C TRP A 172 12.18 24.22 -7.14
N VAL A 173 10.94 23.77 -7.27
CA VAL A 173 10.63 22.33 -7.30
C VAL A 173 11.28 21.66 -8.50
N LEU A 174 11.19 22.29 -9.68
CA LEU A 174 11.80 21.75 -10.90
C LEU A 174 13.32 21.66 -10.77
N ASP A 175 13.94 22.68 -10.21
CA ASP A 175 15.39 22.68 -9.99
C ASP A 175 15.79 21.57 -9.02
N LYS A 176 15.07 21.42 -7.93
CA LYS A 176 15.34 20.35 -6.98
C LYS A 176 15.19 18.97 -7.62
N THR A 177 14.19 18.80 -8.45
CA THR A 177 13.97 17.54 -9.14
C THR A 177 15.15 17.20 -10.05
N ARG A 178 15.78 18.19 -10.66
CA ARG A 178 16.92 17.98 -11.53
C ARG A 178 18.19 17.64 -10.77
N THR A 179 18.41 18.26 -9.63
CA THR A 179 19.73 18.23 -8.98
C THR A 179 19.86 17.23 -7.85
N ALA A 180 18.81 17.00 -7.09
CA ALA A 180 18.88 16.12 -5.94
C ALA A 180 18.31 14.75 -6.26
N MET A 181 17.27 14.37 -5.55
CA MET A 181 16.64 13.06 -5.69
C MET A 181 16.02 12.88 -7.07
N GLY A 182 15.41 13.94 -7.61
CA GLY A 182 14.76 13.86 -8.91
C GLY A 182 15.73 13.54 -10.03
N HIS A 183 16.91 14.12 -10.01
CA HIS A 183 17.92 13.85 -11.02
C HIS A 183 18.38 12.39 -10.96
N ARG A 184 18.70 11.91 -9.77
CA ARG A 184 19.12 10.53 -9.58
C ARG A 184 18.02 9.55 -9.96
N LEU A 185 16.81 9.86 -9.59
CA LEU A 185 15.66 9.02 -9.90
C LEU A 185 15.41 8.98 -11.41
N ILE A 186 15.48 10.12 -12.09
CA ILE A 186 15.30 10.18 -13.54
C ILE A 186 16.35 9.36 -14.24
N ARG A 187 17.60 9.43 -13.79
CA ARG A 187 18.67 8.62 -14.36
C ARG A 187 18.36 7.13 -14.21
N ALA A 188 18.03 6.69 -13.00
CA ALA A 188 17.69 5.30 -12.74
C ALA A 188 16.50 4.85 -13.57
N TRP A 189 15.52 5.73 -13.72
CA TRP A 189 14.33 5.48 -14.52
C TRP A 189 14.66 5.27 -15.99
N MET A 190 15.53 6.09 -16.55
CA MET A 190 15.93 5.99 -17.95
C MET A 190 16.87 4.84 -18.24
N GLU A 191 17.75 4.51 -17.32
CA GLU A 191 18.72 3.41 -17.45
C GLU A 191 18.07 2.04 -17.35
N ARG A 192 16.80 1.97 -16.94
CA ARG A 192 16.05 0.75 -16.78
C ARG A 192 14.77 0.81 -17.60
N PRO A 193 14.86 0.40 -18.83
CA PRO A 193 13.70 0.37 -19.71
C PRO A 193 12.64 -0.63 -19.26
#